data_be709642fc7658951f882ec077fc0dfe
#
_entry.id   be709642fc7658951f882ec077fc0dfe
#
_cell.length_a   1.000
_cell.length_b   1.000
_cell.length_c   1.000
_cell.angle_alpha   90.00
_cell.angle_beta   90.00
_cell.angle_gamma   90.00
#
_symmetry.space_group_name_H-M   'P 1'
#
loop_
_entity.id
_entity.type
_entity.pdbx_description
1 polymer ?
#
loop_
_entity_poly.entity_id
_entity_poly.type
_entity_poly.pdbx_seq_one_letter_code
_entity_poly.pdbx_strand_id
1 'polypeptide(L)'
;MFKTTKLIWILLVTILISGCTSNKKNPCDNSSKIYETINTESNKQICFESVDSYDLNYNGKPNIIIYGNLSFPKVKKDKYDAVILSHGSGGVRKYHKAYVELLNDNGYVVFQLDHYKARNIRYDKTFSKVSGITFMNDSYKAL
;
A
#
# COMPACT_ATOMS: atom_id res chain seq x y z
N MET A 1 -26.80 -56.23 42.72
CA MET A 1 -25.48 -56.01 42.08
C MET A 1 -25.69 -55.12 40.87
N PHE A 2 -25.65 -53.79 41.10
CA PHE A 2 -25.93 -52.78 40.05
C PHE A 2 -24.61 -52.24 39.54
N LYS A 3 -24.31 -52.47 38.23
CA LYS A 3 -23.20 -51.89 37.55
C LYS A 3 -23.58 -50.48 37.02
N THR A 4 -23.02 -49.46 37.62
CA THR A 4 -23.16 -48.07 37.15
C THR A 4 -22.18 -47.84 35.98
N THR A 5 -22.74 -47.79 34.79
CA THR A 5 -21.98 -47.31 33.59
C THR A 5 -21.90 -45.79 33.66
N LYS A 6 -20.69 -45.29 33.91
CA LYS A 6 -20.40 -43.85 33.79
C LYS A 6 -20.36 -43.44 32.30
N LEU A 7 -21.40 -42.73 31.90
CA LEU A 7 -21.43 -42.06 30.59
C LEU A 7 -20.51 -40.86 30.65
N ILE A 8 -19.34 -40.96 30.01
CA ILE A 8 -18.42 -39.84 29.86
C ILE A 8 -18.95 -39.02 28.69
N TRP A 9 -19.54 -37.88 29.02
CA TRP A 9 -19.87 -36.85 28.05
C TRP A 9 -18.54 -36.17 27.60
N ILE A 10 -18.03 -36.54 26.44
CA ILE A 10 -16.96 -35.80 25.81
C ILE A 10 -17.59 -34.56 25.15
N LEU A 11 -17.50 -33.43 25.85
CA LEU A 11 -17.87 -32.15 25.32
C LEU A 11 -16.82 -31.76 24.27
N LEU A 12 -17.13 -32.01 23.01
CA LEU A 12 -16.32 -31.58 21.89
C LEU A 12 -16.51 -30.06 21.73
N VAL A 13 -15.67 -29.29 22.43
CA VAL A 13 -15.60 -27.83 22.22
C VAL A 13 -14.89 -27.61 20.88
N THR A 14 -15.66 -27.52 19.81
CA THR A 14 -15.18 -27.01 18.54
C THR A 14 -14.93 -25.52 18.68
N ILE A 15 -13.70 -25.17 19.01
CA ILE A 15 -13.25 -23.78 18.92
C ILE A 15 -13.21 -23.43 17.43
N LEU A 16 -14.27 -22.77 16.97
CA LEU A 16 -14.27 -22.08 15.68
C LEU A 16 -13.27 -20.92 15.81
N ILE A 17 -12.02 -21.19 15.48
CA ILE A 17 -11.04 -20.14 15.25
C ILE A 17 -11.45 -19.47 13.95
N SER A 18 -12.39 -18.52 14.04
CA SER A 18 -12.63 -17.55 13.00
C SER A 18 -11.38 -16.68 12.93
N GLY A 19 -10.37 -17.18 12.21
CA GLY A 19 -9.24 -16.37 11.83
C GLY A 19 -9.77 -15.24 10.97
N CYS A 20 -10.00 -14.08 11.58
CA CYS A 20 -10.10 -12.83 10.84
C CYS A 20 -8.75 -12.62 10.14
N THR A 21 -8.57 -13.22 8.98
CA THR A 21 -7.61 -12.75 8.01
C THR A 21 -8.11 -11.38 7.58
N SER A 22 -7.63 -10.35 8.26
CA SER A 22 -7.75 -8.98 7.80
C SER A 22 -6.97 -8.88 6.48
N ASN A 23 -7.57 -9.37 5.41
CA ASN A 23 -7.19 -9.01 4.05
C ASN A 23 -7.43 -7.51 3.96
N LYS A 24 -6.41 -6.72 4.27
CA LYS A 24 -6.42 -5.30 3.97
C LYS A 24 -6.47 -5.20 2.46
N LYS A 25 -7.69 -5.07 1.95
CA LYS A 25 -7.99 -4.90 0.55
C LYS A 25 -7.11 -3.77 0.01
N ASN A 26 -6.51 -3.99 -1.15
CA ASN A 26 -5.79 -2.93 -1.85
C ASN A 26 -6.78 -1.77 -2.03
N PRO A 27 -6.47 -0.56 -1.55
CA PRO A 27 -7.41 0.56 -1.65
C PRO A 27 -7.77 0.91 -3.10
N CYS A 28 -7.01 0.39 -4.07
CA CYS A 28 -7.23 0.60 -5.50
C CYS A 28 -8.07 -0.50 -6.19
N ASP A 29 -8.46 -1.55 -5.49
CA ASP A 29 -9.19 -2.69 -6.11
C ASP A 29 -10.56 -2.31 -6.73
N ASN A 30 -11.11 -1.16 -6.37
CA ASN A 30 -12.38 -0.66 -6.91
C ASN A 30 -12.21 0.62 -7.75
N SER A 31 -10.99 1.11 -7.96
CA SER A 31 -10.75 2.32 -8.75
C SER A 31 -10.56 1.98 -10.22
N SER A 32 -11.66 1.97 -10.98
CA SER A 32 -11.63 1.89 -12.43
C SER A 32 -11.22 3.20 -13.13
N LYS A 33 -10.80 4.23 -12.37
CA LYS A 33 -10.45 5.55 -12.90
C LYS A 33 -9.13 6.02 -12.31
N ILE A 34 -8.10 5.94 -13.11
CA ILE A 34 -6.73 6.30 -12.79
C ILE A 34 -6.50 7.82 -12.83
N TYR A 35 -7.41 8.58 -13.42
CA TYR A 35 -7.27 10.03 -13.64
C TYR A 35 -8.54 10.79 -13.26
N GLU A 36 -8.86 10.85 -11.97
CA GLU A 36 -9.75 11.92 -11.53
C GLU A 36 -8.97 13.23 -11.50
N THR A 37 -9.60 14.30 -11.98
CA THR A 37 -9.07 15.67 -11.87
C THR A 37 -8.64 15.92 -10.43
N ILE A 38 -7.34 16.15 -10.24
CA ILE A 38 -6.78 16.40 -8.92
C ILE A 38 -7.35 17.72 -8.43
N ASN A 39 -8.32 17.65 -7.53
CA ASN A 39 -8.80 18.83 -6.84
C ASN A 39 -7.78 19.18 -5.75
N THR A 40 -7.16 20.35 -5.82
CA THR A 40 -6.03 20.81 -5.02
C THR A 40 -6.32 21.04 -3.54
N GLU A 41 -7.50 20.67 -3.05
CA GLU A 41 -7.96 21.05 -1.71
C GLU A 41 -7.76 20.03 -0.60
N SER A 42 -7.36 18.79 -0.90
CA SER A 42 -7.19 17.76 0.14
C SER A 42 -6.11 16.74 -0.20
N ASN A 43 -5.49 16.20 0.83
CA ASN A 43 -4.62 15.03 0.71
C ASN A 43 -5.41 13.86 0.08
N LYS A 44 -4.95 13.36 -1.04
CA LYS A 44 -5.62 12.30 -1.80
C LYS A 44 -4.74 11.08 -1.94
N GLN A 45 -5.38 9.93 -1.90
CA GLN A 45 -4.78 8.70 -2.38
C GLN A 45 -5.01 8.58 -3.88
N ILE A 46 -3.94 8.41 -4.64
CA ILE A 46 -3.95 8.27 -6.09
C ILE A 46 -3.47 6.87 -6.43
N CYS A 47 -4.24 6.17 -7.26
CA CYS A 47 -3.93 4.85 -7.78
C CYS A 47 -3.49 4.96 -9.23
N PHE A 48 -2.49 4.19 -9.64
CA PHE A 48 -1.99 4.18 -11.01
C PHE A 48 -1.40 2.82 -11.39
N GLU A 49 -1.34 2.57 -12.69
CA GLU A 49 -0.81 1.33 -13.25
C GLU A 49 0.73 1.31 -13.17
N SER A 50 1.26 0.19 -12.77
CA SER A 50 2.70 -0.07 -12.73
C SER A 50 3.03 -1.49 -13.18
N VAL A 51 4.29 -1.87 -13.01
CA VAL A 51 4.82 -3.17 -13.43
C VAL A 51 5.41 -3.89 -12.23
N ASP A 52 4.98 -5.13 -12.04
CA ASP A 52 5.68 -6.04 -11.13
C ASP A 52 6.74 -6.83 -11.91
N SER A 53 8.00 -6.49 -11.70
CA SER A 53 9.13 -7.09 -12.41
C SER A 53 9.41 -8.55 -12.02
N TYR A 54 8.75 -9.05 -10.98
CA TYR A 54 8.83 -10.47 -10.59
C TYR A 54 7.70 -11.33 -11.18
N ASP A 55 6.78 -10.74 -11.94
CA ASP A 55 5.78 -11.52 -12.66
C ASP A 55 6.44 -12.24 -13.84
N LEU A 56 6.49 -13.56 -13.75
CA LEU A 56 7.05 -14.43 -14.79
C LEU A 56 6.23 -14.39 -16.09
N ASN A 57 4.98 -13.95 -16.03
CA ASN A 57 4.10 -13.80 -17.18
C ASN A 57 4.09 -12.38 -17.75
N TYR A 58 5.06 -11.54 -17.34
CA TYR A 58 5.14 -10.16 -17.78
C TYR A 58 5.27 -10.07 -19.30
N ASN A 59 4.32 -9.38 -19.93
CA ASN A 59 4.21 -9.25 -21.39
C ASN A 59 4.45 -7.82 -21.91
N GLY A 60 5.10 -6.98 -21.12
CA GLY A 60 5.38 -5.58 -21.46
C GLY A 60 4.24 -4.61 -21.10
N LYS A 61 3.09 -5.10 -20.58
CA LYS A 61 1.95 -4.27 -20.18
C LYS A 61 1.92 -4.08 -18.67
N PRO A 62 1.31 -3.00 -18.16
CA PRO A 62 1.06 -2.87 -16.72
C PRO A 62 0.30 -4.10 -16.20
N ASN A 63 0.74 -4.62 -15.05
CA ASN A 63 0.17 -5.83 -14.46
C ASN A 63 -0.19 -5.66 -12.98
N ILE A 64 0.01 -4.48 -12.44
CA ILE A 64 -0.36 -4.15 -11.05
C ILE A 64 -0.84 -2.70 -10.95
N ILE A 65 -1.77 -2.46 -10.03
CA ILE A 65 -2.16 -1.11 -9.63
C ILE A 65 -1.52 -0.82 -8.27
N ILE A 66 -0.75 0.23 -8.20
CA ILE A 66 -0.16 0.73 -6.96
C ILE A 66 -0.72 2.09 -6.59
N TYR A 67 -0.34 2.62 -5.46
CA TYR A 67 -0.81 3.92 -5.02
C TYR A 67 0.24 4.73 -4.26
N GLY A 68 -0.02 6.02 -4.20
CA GLY A 68 0.66 6.95 -3.33
C GLY A 68 -0.32 7.90 -2.66
N ASN A 69 0.15 8.61 -1.66
CA ASN A 69 -0.59 9.66 -0.99
C ASN A 69 -0.07 11.01 -1.46
N LEU A 70 -0.94 11.78 -2.11
CA LEU A 70 -0.65 13.13 -2.55
C LEU A 70 -0.98 14.11 -1.41
N SER A 71 -0.02 14.97 -1.08
CA SER A 71 -0.12 15.95 0.00
C SER A 71 0.24 17.34 -0.52
N PHE A 72 -0.55 18.35 -0.15
CA PHE A 72 -0.36 19.72 -0.58
C PHE A 72 0.14 20.61 0.56
N PRO A 73 0.94 21.66 0.24
CA PRO A 73 1.27 22.70 1.19
C PRO A 73 0.04 23.48 1.64
N LYS A 74 0.09 24.07 2.83
CA LYS A 74 -0.99 24.89 3.37
C LYS A 74 -1.23 26.17 2.57
N VAL A 75 -0.16 26.73 2.00
CA VAL A 75 -0.21 27.94 1.19
C VAL A 75 -0.61 27.55 -0.23
N LYS A 76 -1.75 28.06 -0.68
CA LYS A 76 -2.25 27.81 -2.04
C LYS A 76 -1.44 28.61 -3.06
N LYS A 77 -1.11 27.95 -4.19
CA LYS A 77 -0.43 28.52 -5.35
C LYS A 77 -1.11 28.01 -6.62
N ASP A 78 -0.95 28.74 -7.72
CA ASP A 78 -1.46 28.30 -9.03
C ASP A 78 -0.66 27.11 -9.60
N LYS A 79 0.62 27.02 -9.24
CA LYS A 79 1.53 25.94 -9.62
C LYS A 79 2.41 25.56 -8.44
N TYR A 80 2.74 24.30 -8.37
CA TYR A 80 3.61 23.75 -7.34
C TYR A 80 4.74 22.94 -7.97
N ASP A 81 5.91 23.07 -7.38
CA ASP A 81 6.94 22.06 -7.56
C ASP A 81 6.54 20.80 -6.80
N ALA A 82 6.77 19.64 -7.39
CA ALA A 82 6.38 18.36 -6.80
C ALA A 82 7.58 17.47 -6.49
N VAL A 83 7.46 16.70 -5.41
CA VAL A 83 8.46 15.72 -5.00
C VAL A 83 7.81 14.36 -4.88
N ILE A 84 8.39 13.35 -5.55
CA ILE A 84 8.07 11.94 -5.33
C ILE A 84 8.91 11.44 -4.16
N LEU A 85 8.24 11.00 -3.09
CA LEU A 85 8.87 10.43 -1.91
C LEU A 85 8.72 8.92 -1.92
N SER A 86 9.81 8.22 -2.18
CA SER A 86 9.89 6.76 -2.16
C SER A 86 10.43 6.28 -0.81
N HIS A 87 9.96 5.12 -0.35
CA HIS A 87 10.48 4.49 0.87
C HIS A 87 11.57 3.47 0.54
N GLY A 88 12.38 3.10 1.52
CA GLY A 88 13.36 2.01 1.42
C GLY A 88 12.76 0.63 1.74
N SER A 89 13.63 -0.38 1.91
CA SER A 89 13.27 -1.78 2.20
C SER A 89 12.36 -1.99 3.42
N GLY A 90 12.33 -1.02 4.33
CA GLY A 90 11.45 -1.05 5.50
C GLY A 90 9.98 -0.72 5.23
N GLY A 91 9.62 -0.29 4.03
CA GLY A 91 8.29 0.23 3.73
C GLY A 91 8.05 1.65 4.26
N VAL A 92 6.84 2.16 4.09
CA VAL A 92 6.44 3.46 4.64
C VAL A 92 6.44 3.41 6.18
N ARG A 93 7.11 4.37 6.81
CA ARG A 93 7.29 4.48 8.26
C ARG A 93 6.86 5.84 8.79
N LYS A 94 6.69 5.95 10.11
CA LYS A 94 6.26 7.20 10.77
C LYS A 94 7.15 8.41 10.43
N TYR A 95 8.45 8.22 10.27
CA TYR A 95 9.37 9.31 9.93
C TYR A 95 9.15 9.89 8.54
N HIS A 96 8.56 9.14 7.60
CA HIS A 96 8.21 9.68 6.28
C HIS A 96 7.18 10.81 6.39
N LYS A 97 6.30 10.75 7.41
CA LYS A 97 5.34 11.83 7.68
C LYS A 97 6.07 13.15 7.97
N ALA A 98 7.15 13.10 8.75
CA ALA A 98 7.95 14.30 9.02
C ALA A 98 8.59 14.87 7.75
N TYR A 99 9.06 14.03 6.83
CA TYR A 99 9.56 14.49 5.53
C TYR A 99 8.47 15.10 4.67
N VAL A 100 7.26 14.50 4.64
CA VAL A 100 6.10 15.08 3.93
C VAL A 100 5.77 16.45 4.49
N GLU A 101 5.68 16.58 5.83
CA GLU A 101 5.39 17.84 6.51
C GLU A 101 6.47 18.89 6.20
N LEU A 102 7.74 18.54 6.31
CA LEU A 102 8.87 19.43 5.99
C LEU A 102 8.81 19.95 4.55
N LEU A 103 8.55 19.07 3.58
CA LEU A 103 8.46 19.44 2.17
C LEU A 103 7.23 20.31 1.89
N ASN A 104 6.07 19.98 2.48
CA ASN A 104 4.87 20.80 2.36
C ASN A 104 5.07 22.20 2.99
N ASP A 105 5.73 22.30 4.16
CA ASP A 105 6.04 23.59 4.81
C ASP A 105 6.98 24.45 3.95
N ASN A 106 7.81 23.82 3.10
CA ASN A 106 8.65 24.49 2.10
C ASN A 106 7.93 24.72 0.74
N GLY A 107 6.64 24.44 0.65
CA GLY A 107 5.82 24.77 -0.50
C GLY A 107 5.81 23.73 -1.63
N TYR A 108 6.34 22.56 -1.42
CA TYR A 108 6.28 21.44 -2.38
C TYR A 108 5.01 20.62 -2.21
N VAL A 109 4.45 20.15 -3.31
CA VAL A 109 3.50 19.03 -3.30
C VAL A 109 4.30 17.74 -3.16
N VAL A 110 3.85 16.84 -2.30
CA VAL A 110 4.54 15.57 -2.07
C VAL A 110 3.65 14.42 -2.48
N PHE A 111 4.16 13.56 -3.35
CA PHE A 111 3.53 12.29 -3.70
C PHE A 111 4.32 11.15 -3.06
N GLN A 112 3.84 10.67 -1.91
CA GLN A 112 4.47 9.57 -1.19
C GLN A 112 4.00 8.23 -1.73
N LEU A 113 4.90 7.49 -2.40
CA LEU A 113 4.62 6.17 -2.94
C LEU A 113 4.62 5.09 -1.86
N ASP A 114 3.73 4.10 -2.03
CA ASP A 114 3.75 2.87 -1.25
C ASP A 114 3.95 1.66 -2.20
N HIS A 115 5.19 1.29 -2.41
CA HIS A 115 5.57 0.18 -3.28
C HIS A 115 5.13 -1.20 -2.76
N TYR A 116 4.82 -1.30 -1.46
CA TYR A 116 4.65 -2.58 -0.79
C TYR A 116 3.21 -2.97 -0.55
N LYS A 117 2.37 -2.04 -0.07
CA LYS A 117 1.02 -2.42 0.34
C LYS A 117 0.17 -2.97 -0.79
N ALA A 118 0.25 -2.38 -1.98
CA ALA A 118 -0.46 -2.88 -3.16
C ALA A 118 -0.04 -4.32 -3.53
N ARG A 119 1.20 -4.68 -3.21
CA ARG A 119 1.77 -6.01 -3.40
C ARG A 119 1.60 -6.95 -2.20
N ASN A 120 0.81 -6.56 -1.21
CA ASN A 120 0.63 -7.33 0.04
C ASN A 120 1.94 -7.58 0.81
N ILE A 121 2.92 -6.70 0.67
CA ILE A 121 4.22 -6.79 1.32
C ILE A 121 4.25 -5.82 2.52
N ARG A 122 4.65 -6.32 3.68
CA ARG A 122 4.81 -5.47 4.87
C ARG A 122 6.18 -4.82 4.92
N TYR A 123 7.21 -5.57 4.58
CA TYR A 123 8.60 -5.12 4.47
C TYR A 123 9.40 -6.18 3.69
N ASP A 124 10.49 -5.76 3.07
CA ASP A 124 11.39 -6.64 2.33
C ASP A 124 12.84 -6.21 2.56
N LYS A 125 13.47 -6.76 3.60
CA LYS A 125 14.84 -6.40 3.99
C LYS A 125 15.90 -6.76 2.94
N THR A 126 15.62 -7.75 2.12
CA THR A 126 16.56 -8.33 1.17
C THR A 126 16.29 -7.94 -0.28
N PHE A 127 15.23 -7.16 -0.51
CA PHE A 127 14.71 -6.89 -1.86
C PHE A 127 14.41 -8.16 -2.67
N SER A 128 14.04 -9.23 -1.96
CA SER A 128 13.71 -10.53 -2.57
C SER A 128 12.31 -10.58 -3.17
N LYS A 129 11.43 -9.67 -2.74
CA LYS A 129 10.02 -9.58 -3.18
C LYS A 129 9.77 -8.41 -4.11
N VAL A 130 10.54 -7.35 -3.99
CA VAL A 130 10.45 -6.14 -4.82
C VAL A 130 11.86 -5.67 -5.14
N SER A 131 12.22 -5.66 -6.42
CA SER A 131 13.53 -5.22 -6.88
C SER A 131 13.68 -3.71 -6.91
N GLY A 132 14.92 -3.23 -7.00
CA GLY A 132 15.20 -1.81 -7.25
C GLY A 132 14.60 -1.33 -8.58
N ILE A 133 14.53 -2.20 -9.59
CA ILE A 133 13.90 -1.89 -10.89
C ILE A 133 12.39 -1.64 -10.70
N THR A 134 11.72 -2.42 -9.84
CA THR A 134 10.30 -2.20 -9.51
C THR A 134 10.08 -0.83 -8.87
N PHE A 135 10.96 -0.42 -7.93
CA PHE A 135 10.91 0.91 -7.32
C PHE A 135 11.10 2.02 -8.36
N MET A 136 12.02 1.84 -9.29
CA MET A 136 12.22 2.78 -10.41
C MET A 136 10.99 2.87 -11.30
N ASN A 137 10.44 1.73 -11.72
CA ASN A 137 9.24 1.68 -12.56
C ASN A 137 8.06 2.39 -11.89
N ASP A 138 7.79 2.09 -10.63
CA ASP A 138 6.73 2.74 -9.87
C ASP A 138 6.93 4.27 -9.81
N SER A 139 8.16 4.71 -9.56
CA SER A 139 8.49 6.14 -9.50
C SER A 139 8.34 6.83 -10.87
N TYR A 140 8.74 6.16 -11.95
CA TYR A 140 8.58 6.66 -13.32
C TYR A 140 7.10 6.77 -13.74
N LYS A 141 6.28 5.80 -13.32
CA LYS A 141 4.84 5.81 -13.61
C LYS A 141 4.08 6.85 -12.79
N ALA A 142 4.67 7.33 -11.71
CA ALA A 142 4.10 8.36 -10.85
C ALA A 142 4.38 9.79 -11.35
N LEU A 143 5.29 9.98 -12.31
CA LEU A 143 5.57 11.25 -12.99
C LEU A 143 4.55 11.57 -14.06
#